data_5965550054375990a93461e57d086c91
#
_entry.id   5965550054375990a93461e57d086c91
#
_cell.length_a   1.000
_cell.length_b   1.000
_cell.length_c   1.000
_cell.angle_alpha   90.00
_cell.angle_beta   90.00
_cell.angle_gamma   90.00
#
_symmetry.space_group_name_H-M   'P 1'
#
loop_
_entity.id
_entity.type
_entity.pdbx_description
1 polymer ?
#
loop_
_entity_poly.entity_id
_entity_poly.type
_entity_poly.pdbx_seq_one_letter_code
_entity_poly.pdbx_strand_id
1 'polypeptide(L)'
;MNIASRAAGFIGKRFGGKLSEEPLSAGRELKHKMRGNLAAPVPDDEQAPAILFEVRSFADAIAADYEAREFSKAIRQIMFLADRVNQYVDEQKPWEIAKEPGQDAAPQWFCTLYLELFRILTIYLKPVLPKVAEEVEAFLALPKPLVWEDVATPLKPGHKVLPYRHLVSRIDPTTAALMAR
;
A
#
# COMPACT_ATOMS: atom_id res chain seq x y z
N MET A 1 -4.69 8.20 -2.03
CA MET A 1 -4.73 8.16 -0.54
C MET A 1 -5.98 7.51 0.09
N ASN A 2 -7.01 7.24 -0.67
CA ASN A 2 -8.24 6.58 -0.18
C ASN A 2 -8.03 5.09 0.18
N ILE A 3 -7.05 4.43 -0.45
CA ILE A 3 -6.73 3.00 -0.26
C ILE A 3 -6.28 2.71 1.17
N ALA A 4 -5.28 3.46 1.66
CA ALA A 4 -4.75 3.25 3.02
C ALA A 4 -5.84 3.44 4.09
N SER A 5 -6.68 4.48 3.94
CA SER A 5 -7.79 4.75 4.85
C SER A 5 -8.82 3.62 4.86
N ARG A 6 -9.20 3.10 3.68
CA ARG A 6 -10.16 2.00 3.56
C ARG A 6 -9.60 0.69 4.12
N ALA A 7 -8.37 0.33 3.72
CA ALA A 7 -7.71 -0.88 4.19
C ALA A 7 -7.48 -0.85 5.71
N ALA A 8 -6.96 0.26 6.23
CA ALA A 8 -6.74 0.45 7.66
C ALA A 8 -8.03 0.44 8.47
N GLY A 9 -9.08 1.09 7.95
CA GLY A 9 -10.40 1.08 8.58
C GLY A 9 -11.00 -0.31 8.65
N PHE A 10 -10.84 -1.11 7.60
CA PHE A 10 -11.30 -2.50 7.55
C PHE A 10 -10.51 -3.38 8.54
N ILE A 11 -9.18 -3.33 8.49
CA ILE A 11 -8.28 -4.06 9.40
C ILE A 11 -8.52 -3.65 10.86
N GLY A 12 -8.66 -2.36 11.14
CA GLY A 12 -8.91 -1.87 12.49
C GLY A 12 -10.23 -2.36 13.08
N LYS A 13 -11.33 -2.26 12.30
CA LYS A 13 -12.67 -2.62 12.75
C LYS A 13 -12.87 -4.13 12.89
N ARG A 14 -12.35 -4.93 11.96
CA ARG A 14 -12.63 -6.37 11.88
C ARG A 14 -11.56 -7.23 12.54
N PHE A 15 -10.30 -6.78 12.52
CA PHE A 15 -9.15 -7.58 12.98
C PHE A 15 -8.32 -6.90 14.07
N GLY A 16 -8.86 -5.85 14.71
CA GLY A 16 -8.18 -5.16 15.82
C GLY A 16 -6.81 -4.58 15.44
N GLY A 17 -6.61 -4.21 14.19
CA GLY A 17 -5.36 -3.70 13.66
C GLY A 17 -4.38 -4.78 13.19
N LYS A 18 -4.70 -6.08 13.30
CA LYS A 18 -3.81 -7.18 12.96
C LYS A 18 -3.86 -7.49 11.46
N LEU A 19 -2.70 -7.47 10.79
CA LEU A 19 -2.53 -7.88 9.41
C LEU A 19 -2.68 -9.39 9.26
N SER A 20 -2.82 -9.87 8.01
CA SER A 20 -2.92 -11.29 7.71
C SER A 20 -1.72 -12.07 8.25
N GLU A 21 -1.96 -13.27 8.79
CA GLU A 21 -0.92 -14.26 9.10
C GLU A 21 -0.41 -14.96 7.83
N GLU A 22 -1.21 -14.96 6.76
CA GLU A 22 -0.79 -15.51 5.49
C GLU A 22 0.23 -14.60 4.81
N PRO A 23 1.35 -15.13 4.33
CA PRO A 23 2.36 -14.34 3.64
C PRO A 23 1.80 -13.77 2.33
N LEU A 24 2.33 -12.64 1.89
CA LEU A 24 1.91 -12.02 0.62
C LEU A 24 2.22 -12.91 -0.60
N SER A 25 3.13 -13.86 -0.47
CA SER A 25 3.38 -14.91 -1.47
C SER A 25 2.22 -15.89 -1.67
N ALA A 26 1.32 -16.04 -0.69
CA ALA A 26 0.16 -16.93 -0.78
C ALA A 26 -0.99 -16.40 -1.67
N GLY A 27 -0.85 -15.23 -2.28
CA GLY A 27 -1.93 -14.54 -3.00
C GLY A 27 -2.55 -15.33 -4.15
N ARG A 28 -1.80 -16.21 -4.81
CA ARG A 28 -2.31 -17.07 -5.90
C ARG A 28 -3.35 -18.06 -5.41
N GLU A 29 -3.06 -18.77 -4.33
CA GLU A 29 -3.96 -19.78 -3.75
C GLU A 29 -5.24 -19.14 -3.20
N LEU A 30 -5.12 -17.99 -2.55
CA LEU A 30 -6.26 -17.24 -2.04
C LEU A 30 -7.14 -16.72 -3.17
N LYS A 31 -6.58 -16.17 -4.25
CA LYS A 31 -7.34 -15.75 -5.42
C LYS A 31 -8.07 -16.92 -6.07
N HIS A 32 -7.43 -18.09 -6.19
CA HIS A 32 -8.04 -19.27 -6.78
C HIS A 32 -9.23 -19.78 -5.95
N LYS A 33 -9.07 -19.84 -4.63
CA LYS A 33 -10.17 -20.22 -3.71
C LYS A 33 -11.37 -19.26 -3.78
N MET A 34 -11.13 -17.97 -4.06
CA MET A 34 -12.17 -16.94 -4.03
C MET A 34 -12.99 -16.80 -5.32
N ARG A 35 -12.40 -17.02 -6.47
CA ARG A 35 -13.01 -16.70 -7.78
C ARG A 35 -13.32 -17.90 -8.65
N GLY A 36 -13.10 -19.13 -8.22
CA GLY A 36 -13.45 -20.35 -8.93
C GLY A 36 -13.28 -20.23 -10.46
N ASN A 37 -12.11 -20.08 -11.04
CA ASN A 37 -11.79 -19.98 -12.47
C ASN A 37 -11.47 -18.59 -13.05
N LEU A 38 -10.77 -17.72 -12.37
CA LEU A 38 -10.10 -16.62 -13.06
C LEU A 38 -8.65 -17.03 -13.39
N ALA A 39 -8.50 -17.66 -14.55
CA ALA A 39 -7.23 -17.94 -15.17
C ALA A 39 -6.69 -16.68 -15.87
N ALA A 40 -6.00 -15.81 -15.14
CA ALA A 40 -4.97 -15.00 -15.76
C ALA A 40 -3.64 -15.71 -15.50
N PRO A 41 -2.82 -16.01 -16.51
CA PRO A 41 -1.52 -16.61 -16.29
C PRO A 41 -0.63 -15.59 -15.59
N VAL A 42 -0.30 -15.88 -14.32
CA VAL A 42 0.81 -15.22 -13.62
C VAL A 42 2.03 -16.09 -13.87
N PRO A 43 3.19 -15.52 -14.23
CA PRO A 43 4.42 -16.30 -14.45
C PRO A 43 4.71 -17.24 -13.28
N ASP A 44 5.20 -18.46 -13.58
CA ASP A 44 5.30 -19.57 -12.60
C ASP A 44 6.33 -19.36 -11.49
N ASP A 45 7.21 -18.38 -11.63
CA ASP A 45 8.32 -18.08 -10.72
C ASP A 45 8.01 -16.98 -9.69
N GLU A 46 6.85 -16.34 -9.74
CA GLU A 46 6.52 -15.25 -8.84
C GLU A 46 5.51 -15.65 -7.76
N GLN A 47 6.02 -15.82 -6.56
CA GLN A 47 5.23 -16.08 -5.35
C GLN A 47 4.46 -14.85 -4.83
N ALA A 48 4.82 -13.64 -5.25
CA ALA A 48 4.14 -12.40 -4.87
C ALA A 48 3.09 -11.99 -5.92
N PRO A 49 2.03 -11.23 -5.55
CA PRO A 49 1.10 -10.69 -6.53
C PRO A 49 1.81 -9.79 -7.55
N ALA A 50 1.43 -9.88 -8.82
CA ALA A 50 2.05 -9.14 -9.92
C ALA A 50 2.15 -7.62 -9.65
N ILE A 51 1.14 -7.03 -8.99
CA ILE A 51 1.17 -5.59 -8.63
C ILE A 51 2.29 -5.28 -7.63
N LEU A 52 2.58 -6.17 -6.67
CA LEU A 52 3.66 -5.96 -5.71
C LEU A 52 5.03 -6.01 -6.39
N PHE A 53 5.20 -6.96 -7.31
CA PHE A 53 6.39 -7.04 -8.14
C PHE A 53 6.55 -5.80 -9.03
N GLU A 54 5.49 -5.39 -9.75
CA GLU A 54 5.47 -4.18 -10.57
C GLU A 54 5.94 -2.96 -9.75
N VAL A 55 5.34 -2.73 -8.58
CA VAL A 55 5.70 -1.58 -7.74
C VAL A 55 7.15 -1.64 -7.27
N ARG A 56 7.66 -2.82 -6.89
CA ARG A 56 9.05 -3.00 -6.46
C ARG A 56 10.07 -2.83 -7.59
N SER A 57 9.73 -3.23 -8.81
CA SER A 57 10.65 -3.16 -9.96
C SER A 57 11.02 -1.73 -10.37
N PHE A 58 10.28 -0.74 -9.92
CA PHE A 58 10.58 0.68 -10.17
C PHE A 58 11.62 1.27 -9.20
N ALA A 59 12.05 0.55 -8.17
CA ALA A 59 12.92 1.08 -7.14
C ALA A 59 14.21 1.70 -7.70
N ASP A 60 14.92 0.96 -8.54
CA ASP A 60 16.20 1.41 -9.11
C ASP A 60 16.01 2.62 -10.05
N ALA A 61 14.94 2.62 -10.85
CA ALA A 61 14.65 3.72 -11.76
C ALA A 61 14.31 5.02 -11.01
N ILE A 62 13.49 4.92 -9.94
CA ILE A 62 13.13 6.06 -9.11
C ILE A 62 14.36 6.56 -8.32
N ALA A 63 15.20 5.65 -7.80
CA ALA A 63 16.44 6.02 -7.13
C ALA A 63 17.37 6.79 -8.08
N ALA A 64 17.58 6.27 -9.30
CA ALA A 64 18.41 6.93 -10.30
C ALA A 64 17.89 8.33 -10.67
N ASP A 65 16.57 8.53 -10.76
CA ASP A 65 15.99 9.84 -11.01
C ASP A 65 16.23 10.82 -9.84
N TYR A 66 16.15 10.35 -8.59
CA TYR A 66 16.49 11.17 -7.42
C TYR A 66 17.96 11.55 -7.38
N GLU A 67 18.89 10.60 -7.65
CA GLU A 67 20.32 10.84 -7.74
C GLU A 67 20.67 11.84 -8.85
N ALA A 68 19.98 11.77 -9.99
CA ALA A 68 20.11 12.72 -11.09
C ALA A 68 19.42 14.07 -10.82
N ARG A 69 18.75 14.26 -9.66
CA ARG A 69 17.94 15.44 -9.30
C ARG A 69 16.76 15.66 -10.25
N GLU A 70 16.31 14.63 -10.94
CA GLU A 70 15.13 14.61 -11.83
C GLU A 70 13.84 14.41 -11.03
N PHE A 71 13.61 15.25 -9.99
CA PHE A 71 12.52 15.10 -9.04
C PHE A 71 11.15 15.00 -9.70
N SER A 72 10.91 15.80 -10.75
CA SER A 72 9.63 15.77 -11.47
C SER A 72 9.39 14.44 -12.18
N LYS A 73 10.46 13.78 -12.63
CA LYS A 73 10.40 12.47 -13.29
C LYS A 73 10.13 11.40 -12.26
N ALA A 74 10.87 11.39 -11.14
CA ALA A 74 10.64 10.49 -10.02
C ALA A 74 9.18 10.55 -9.54
N ILE A 75 8.65 11.76 -9.29
CA ILE A 75 7.26 11.94 -8.85
C ILE A 75 6.26 11.43 -9.89
N ARG A 76 6.47 11.65 -11.19
CA ARG A 76 5.56 11.10 -12.23
C ARG A 76 5.54 9.57 -12.21
N GLN A 77 6.69 8.90 -12.02
CA GLN A 77 6.75 7.43 -11.89
C GLN A 77 5.98 6.97 -10.66
N ILE A 78 6.17 7.62 -9.51
CA ILE A 78 5.47 7.27 -8.27
C ILE A 78 3.96 7.47 -8.41
N MET A 79 3.51 8.55 -9.04
CA MET A 79 2.09 8.79 -9.29
C MET A 79 1.49 7.76 -10.25
N PHE A 80 2.22 7.38 -11.31
CA PHE A 80 1.83 6.28 -12.18
C PHE A 80 1.62 4.98 -11.38
N LEU A 81 2.55 4.62 -10.51
CA LEU A 81 2.40 3.44 -9.64
C LEU A 81 1.21 3.57 -8.69
N ALA A 82 0.99 4.75 -8.12
CA ALA A 82 -0.16 4.99 -7.25
C ALA A 82 -1.49 4.80 -8.00
N ASP A 83 -1.59 5.23 -9.27
CA ASP A 83 -2.77 5.00 -10.11
C ASP A 83 -2.95 3.53 -10.44
N ARG A 84 -1.86 2.79 -10.74
CA ARG A 84 -1.89 1.33 -10.93
C ARG A 84 -2.40 0.60 -9.69
N VAL A 85 -1.92 0.99 -8.51
CA VAL A 85 -2.39 0.42 -7.24
C VAL A 85 -3.87 0.74 -7.01
N ASN A 86 -4.32 1.97 -7.28
CA ASN A 86 -5.73 2.35 -7.18
C ASN A 86 -6.61 1.49 -8.09
N GLN A 87 -6.22 1.34 -9.35
CA GLN A 87 -6.93 0.49 -10.31
C GLN A 87 -7.05 -0.96 -9.81
N TYR A 88 -5.94 -1.53 -9.34
CA TYR A 88 -5.91 -2.89 -8.79
C TYR A 88 -6.89 -3.04 -7.60
N VAL A 89 -6.92 -2.07 -6.69
CA VAL A 89 -7.83 -2.08 -5.54
C VAL A 89 -9.29 -2.04 -5.97
N ASP A 90 -9.62 -1.20 -6.95
CA ASP A 90 -10.98 -1.08 -7.48
C ASP A 90 -11.44 -2.32 -8.25
N GLU A 91 -10.51 -3.08 -8.82
CA GLU A 91 -10.80 -4.38 -9.47
C GLU A 91 -11.05 -5.49 -8.45
N GLN A 92 -10.29 -5.53 -7.35
CA GLN A 92 -10.37 -6.62 -6.36
C GLN A 92 -11.53 -6.49 -5.37
N LYS A 93 -11.91 -5.27 -4.99
CA LYS A 93 -13.04 -4.94 -4.09
C LYS A 93 -13.18 -5.86 -2.87
N PRO A 94 -12.19 -5.98 -2.00
CA PRO A 94 -12.22 -6.94 -0.89
C PRO A 94 -13.39 -6.73 0.08
N TRP A 95 -13.92 -5.52 0.16
CA TRP A 95 -15.11 -5.21 0.96
C TRP A 95 -16.41 -5.86 0.42
N GLU A 96 -16.48 -6.19 -0.88
CA GLU A 96 -17.60 -6.96 -1.43
C GLU A 96 -17.50 -8.43 -0.99
N ILE A 97 -16.29 -8.99 -1.01
CA ILE A 97 -16.01 -10.35 -0.57
C ILE A 97 -16.32 -10.51 0.93
N ALA A 98 -16.03 -9.50 1.72
CA ALA A 98 -16.27 -9.48 3.16
C ALA A 98 -17.76 -9.48 3.55
N LYS A 99 -18.67 -9.32 2.61
CA LYS A 99 -20.12 -9.48 2.85
C LYS A 99 -20.54 -10.93 2.98
N GLU A 100 -19.77 -11.87 2.43
CA GLU A 100 -20.04 -13.29 2.50
C GLU A 100 -19.60 -13.86 3.86
N PRO A 101 -20.48 -14.56 4.59
CA PRO A 101 -20.14 -15.15 5.88
C PRO A 101 -18.97 -16.16 5.76
N GLY A 102 -18.01 -16.09 6.70
CA GLY A 102 -16.86 -16.98 6.73
C GLY A 102 -15.73 -16.66 5.75
N GLN A 103 -15.82 -15.56 5.01
CA GLN A 103 -14.81 -15.14 4.01
C GLN A 103 -13.85 -14.07 4.56
N ASP A 104 -13.49 -14.12 5.83
CA ASP A 104 -12.68 -13.07 6.48
C ASP A 104 -11.19 -13.09 6.10
N ALA A 105 -10.61 -14.27 5.85
CA ALA A 105 -9.17 -14.41 5.60
C ALA A 105 -8.71 -13.66 4.32
N ALA A 106 -9.50 -13.76 3.27
CA ALA A 106 -9.15 -13.16 1.99
C ALA A 106 -9.24 -11.63 1.97
N PRO A 107 -10.31 -10.98 2.47
CA PRO A 107 -10.34 -9.52 2.65
C PRO A 107 -9.23 -9.01 3.56
N GLN A 108 -8.87 -9.73 4.63
CA GLN A 108 -7.76 -9.38 5.50
C GLN A 108 -6.44 -9.40 4.73
N TRP A 109 -6.20 -10.44 3.94
CA TRP A 109 -5.00 -10.57 3.12
C TRP A 109 -4.89 -9.46 2.07
N PHE A 110 -5.98 -9.14 1.34
CA PHE A 110 -5.98 -8.03 0.38
C PHE A 110 -5.71 -6.68 1.05
N CYS A 111 -6.33 -6.41 2.20
CA CYS A 111 -6.07 -5.18 2.93
C CYS A 111 -4.62 -5.12 3.44
N THR A 112 -4.02 -6.26 3.81
CA THR A 112 -2.59 -6.35 4.15
C THR A 112 -1.71 -5.99 2.95
N LEU A 113 -2.01 -6.55 1.77
CA LEU A 113 -1.32 -6.21 0.52
C LEU A 113 -1.42 -4.70 0.21
N TYR A 114 -2.60 -4.10 0.40
CA TYR A 114 -2.78 -2.67 0.13
C TYR A 114 -1.97 -1.79 1.08
N LEU A 115 -1.87 -2.16 2.35
CA LEU A 115 -1.02 -1.46 3.31
C LEU A 115 0.47 -1.64 2.98
N GLU A 116 0.87 -2.81 2.47
CA GLU A 116 2.22 -3.03 1.98
C GLU A 116 2.56 -2.18 0.75
N LEU A 117 1.67 -2.12 -0.25
CA LEU A 117 1.83 -1.25 -1.42
C LEU A 117 1.89 0.22 -1.03
N PHE A 118 1.04 0.65 -0.10
CA PHE A 118 1.06 2.00 0.46
C PHE A 118 2.38 2.30 1.18
N ARG A 119 2.93 1.34 1.93
CA ARG A 119 4.24 1.46 2.58
C ARG A 119 5.36 1.68 1.57
N ILE A 120 5.40 0.91 0.47
CA ILE A 120 6.42 1.05 -0.57
C ILE A 120 6.31 2.42 -1.25
N LEU A 121 5.10 2.84 -1.64
CA LEU A 121 4.88 4.18 -2.20
C LEU A 121 5.32 5.30 -1.24
N THR A 122 5.16 5.08 0.08
CA THR A 122 5.65 6.01 1.10
C THR A 122 7.17 6.08 1.12
N ILE A 123 7.88 4.94 0.97
CA ILE A 123 9.35 4.93 0.86
C ILE A 123 9.79 5.78 -0.33
N TYR A 124 9.16 5.59 -1.48
CA TYR A 124 9.48 6.36 -2.69
C TYR A 124 9.20 7.87 -2.54
N LEU A 125 8.16 8.24 -1.81
CA LEU A 125 7.82 9.64 -1.56
C LEU A 125 8.59 10.28 -0.41
N LYS A 126 9.25 9.51 0.45
CA LYS A 126 9.92 10.01 1.66
C LYS A 126 10.94 11.12 1.39
N PRO A 127 11.76 11.08 0.30
CA PRO A 127 12.69 12.17 0.00
C PRO A 127 12.03 13.55 -0.20
N VAL A 128 10.78 13.58 -0.63
CA VAL A 128 10.02 14.84 -0.90
C VAL A 128 8.93 15.13 0.11
N LEU A 129 8.44 14.12 0.81
CA LEU A 129 7.37 14.22 1.82
C LEU A 129 7.78 13.54 3.15
N PRO A 130 8.90 13.95 3.78
CA PRO A 130 9.44 13.25 4.97
C PRO A 130 8.45 13.25 6.14
N LYS A 131 7.74 14.35 6.41
CA LYS A 131 6.75 14.42 7.49
C LYS A 131 5.57 13.47 7.29
N VAL A 132 5.10 13.32 6.07
CA VAL A 132 4.04 12.35 5.74
C VAL A 132 4.54 10.92 5.95
N ALA A 133 5.79 10.65 5.58
CA ALA A 133 6.41 9.34 5.82
C ALA A 133 6.52 9.01 7.32
N GLU A 134 6.91 9.97 8.17
CA GLU A 134 6.93 9.82 9.63
C GLU A 134 5.55 9.46 10.21
N GLU A 135 4.49 10.11 9.73
CA GLU A 135 3.11 9.80 10.15
C GLU A 135 2.69 8.39 9.71
N VAL A 136 3.10 7.95 8.51
CA VAL A 136 2.87 6.59 8.02
C VAL A 136 3.64 5.56 8.83
N GLU A 137 4.91 5.82 9.15
CA GLU A 137 5.75 4.98 9.99
C GLU A 137 5.12 4.78 11.37
N ALA A 138 4.61 5.86 11.97
CA ALA A 138 3.88 5.80 13.25
C ALA A 138 2.58 4.99 13.13
N PHE A 139 1.78 5.22 12.08
CA PHE A 139 0.56 4.46 11.81
C PHE A 139 0.84 2.96 11.63
N LEU A 140 1.86 2.62 10.85
CA LEU A 140 2.28 1.24 10.64
C LEU A 140 2.98 0.63 11.86
N ALA A 141 3.16 1.37 12.96
CA ALA A 141 3.84 0.93 14.18
C ALA A 141 5.23 0.32 13.90
N LEU A 142 6.01 0.97 13.03
CA LEU A 142 7.32 0.47 12.65
C LEU A 142 8.35 0.71 13.77
N PRO A 143 9.25 -0.26 14.04
CA PRO A 143 10.24 -0.13 15.10
C PRO A 143 11.39 0.83 14.74
N LYS A 144 11.53 1.18 13.47
CA LYS A 144 12.56 2.08 12.93
C LYS A 144 12.00 2.85 11.72
N PRO A 145 12.55 4.03 11.40
CA PRO A 145 12.21 4.73 10.17
C PRO A 145 12.44 3.88 8.92
N LEU A 146 11.58 4.06 7.92
CA LEU A 146 11.71 3.42 6.61
C LEU A 146 12.97 3.90 5.89
N VAL A 147 13.70 2.97 5.31
CA VAL A 147 14.83 3.21 4.42
C VAL A 147 14.56 2.58 3.05
N TRP A 148 15.37 2.93 2.05
CA TRP A 148 15.14 2.48 0.66
C TRP A 148 15.16 0.96 0.52
N GLU A 149 16.06 0.31 1.24
CA GLU A 149 16.24 -1.15 1.26
C GLU A 149 15.00 -1.89 1.78
N ASP A 150 14.17 -1.22 2.57
CA ASP A 150 12.92 -1.81 3.09
C ASP A 150 11.86 -2.05 1.98
N VAL A 151 12.06 -1.54 0.74
CA VAL A 151 11.22 -1.86 -0.41
C VAL A 151 11.15 -3.37 -0.66
N ALA A 152 12.28 -4.06 -0.52
CA ALA A 152 12.36 -5.50 -0.72
C ALA A 152 11.79 -6.33 0.43
N THR A 153 11.74 -5.77 1.64
CA THR A 153 11.35 -6.50 2.86
C THR A 153 9.92 -6.18 3.27
N PRO A 154 8.96 -7.13 3.14
CA PRO A 154 7.58 -6.88 3.50
C PRO A 154 7.37 -6.78 5.01
N LEU A 155 6.23 -6.21 5.42
CA LEU A 155 5.75 -6.29 6.79
C LEU A 155 5.60 -7.76 7.20
N LYS A 156 5.90 -8.06 8.47
CA LYS A 156 5.80 -9.43 8.99
C LYS A 156 4.34 -9.89 9.00
N PRO A 157 4.05 -11.17 8.72
CA PRO A 157 2.74 -11.74 8.94
C PRO A 157 2.24 -11.47 10.36
N GLY A 158 0.96 -11.15 10.50
CA GLY A 158 0.36 -10.80 11.80
C GLY A 158 0.82 -9.48 12.41
N HIS A 159 1.57 -8.64 11.69
CA HIS A 159 1.98 -7.32 12.18
C HIS A 159 0.76 -6.50 12.57
N LYS A 160 0.88 -5.72 13.64
CA LYS A 160 -0.23 -4.90 14.14
C LYS A 160 0.00 -3.42 13.81
N VAL A 161 -0.98 -2.81 13.14
CA VAL A 161 -0.99 -1.38 12.82
C VAL A 161 -1.87 -0.60 13.81
N LEU A 162 -1.60 0.68 13.96
CA LEU A 162 -2.38 1.60 14.80
C LEU A 162 -3.64 2.11 14.07
N PRO A 163 -4.59 2.73 14.76
CA PRO A 163 -5.73 3.39 14.12
C PRO A 163 -5.26 4.47 13.13
N TYR A 164 -5.78 4.40 11.90
CA TYR A 164 -5.43 5.35 10.85
C TYR A 164 -5.97 6.75 11.15
N ARG A 165 -5.13 7.75 10.98
CA ARG A 165 -5.51 9.17 10.98
C ARG A 165 -5.28 9.75 9.60
N HIS A 166 -6.05 10.77 9.21
CA HIS A 166 -5.83 11.44 7.93
C HIS A 166 -4.45 12.12 7.91
N LEU A 167 -3.60 11.70 6.97
CA LEU A 167 -2.22 12.17 6.83
C LEU A 167 -2.13 13.61 6.31
N VAL A 168 -3.14 14.05 5.54
CA VAL A 168 -3.18 15.38 4.94
C VAL A 168 -4.62 15.89 5.02
N SER A 169 -4.83 17.04 5.66
CA SER A 169 -6.08 17.78 5.60
C SER A 169 -6.06 18.75 4.42
N ARG A 170 -7.22 18.99 3.81
CA ARG A 170 -7.35 20.09 2.85
C ARG A 170 -7.09 21.40 3.58
N ILE A 171 -6.26 22.25 2.99
CA ILE A 171 -6.08 23.62 3.47
C ILE A 171 -7.40 24.34 3.26
N ASP A 172 -7.94 24.94 4.33
CA ASP A 172 -9.13 25.80 4.26
C ASP A 172 -8.82 26.95 3.29
N PRO A 173 -9.76 27.30 2.38
CA PRO A 173 -9.62 28.43 1.47
C PRO A 173 -9.24 29.75 2.15
N THR A 174 -9.73 29.97 3.37
CA THR A 174 -9.40 31.15 4.18
C THR A 174 -7.92 31.18 4.58
N THR A 175 -7.39 30.02 5.00
CA THR A 175 -5.98 29.86 5.33
C THR A 175 -5.09 29.98 4.10
N ALA A 176 -5.53 29.43 2.95
CA ALA A 176 -4.81 29.58 1.67
C ALA A 176 -4.71 31.04 1.23
N ALA A 177 -5.78 31.83 1.41
CA ALA A 177 -5.79 33.25 1.10
C ALA A 177 -4.84 34.09 2.00
N LEU A 178 -4.63 33.65 3.24
CA LEU A 178 -3.68 34.30 4.15
C LEU A 178 -2.21 33.97 3.81
N MET A 179 -1.94 32.80 3.23
CA MET A 179 -0.59 32.39 2.79
C MET A 179 -0.18 33.00 1.44
N ALA A 180 -1.13 33.50 0.67
CA ALA A 180 -0.90 34.14 -0.65
C ALA A 180 -0.59 35.65 -0.56
N ARG A 181 -0.50 36.22 0.65
CA ARG A 181 -0.10 37.62 0.91
C ARG A 181 1.34 37.68 1.38
#